data_8fa2c3d770849ec9b98795d4bd3e0d2f
#
_entry.id   8fa2c3d770849ec9b98795d4bd3e0d2f
#
_cell.length_a   1.000
_cell.length_b   1.000
_cell.length_c   1.000
_cell.angle_alpha   90.00
_cell.angle_beta   90.00
_cell.angle_gamma   90.00
#
_symmetry.space_group_name_H-M   'P 1'
#
loop_
_entity.id
_entity.type
_entity.pdbx_description
1 polymer ?
#
loop_
_entity_poly.entity_id
_entity_poly.type
_entity_poly.pdbx_seq_one_letter_code
_entity_poly.pdbx_strand_id
1 'polypeptide(L)'
;MSGEAGVVSVTLGWSASITARELCDVVEAVRRTSDAGRYTGYTNETSATHHAEQEARAKALAAGAELRGAASWSSMEPCSQRASEPESCTQLILRHGFARVAFALYEPDRFVCCRGALMLREAGLDVRCYPELGEEVRAVNAHLWR
;
A
#
# COMPACT_ATOMS: atom_id res chain seq x y z
N MET A 1 2.33 -27.22 -9.80
CA MET A 1 1.32 -26.15 -9.96
C MET A 1 1.66 -25.06 -8.95
N SER A 2 2.29 -24.04 -9.42
CA SER A 2 2.56 -22.85 -8.62
C SER A 2 1.23 -22.13 -8.44
N GLY A 3 0.62 -22.28 -7.27
CA GLY A 3 -0.48 -21.40 -6.88
C GLY A 3 0.03 -19.97 -6.88
N GLU A 4 -0.45 -19.15 -7.77
CA GLU A 4 -0.20 -17.72 -7.72
C GLU A 4 -0.75 -17.21 -6.39
N ALA A 5 0.14 -16.85 -5.50
CA ALA A 5 -0.22 -16.21 -4.25
C ALA A 5 -0.72 -14.78 -4.57
N GLY A 6 -1.98 -14.69 -4.88
CA GLY A 6 -2.59 -13.43 -5.27
C GLY A 6 -3.09 -12.63 -4.08
N VAL A 7 -2.26 -12.40 -3.07
CA VAL A 7 -2.64 -11.46 -2.02
C VAL A 7 -2.45 -10.05 -2.54
N VAL A 8 -3.54 -9.35 -2.73
CA VAL A 8 -3.54 -7.93 -3.08
C VAL A 8 -3.95 -7.15 -1.85
N SER A 9 -3.04 -6.40 -1.27
CA SER A 9 -3.39 -5.42 -0.27
C SER A 9 -3.71 -4.10 -0.97
N VAL A 10 -4.92 -3.61 -0.81
CA VAL A 10 -5.31 -2.28 -1.26
C VAL A 10 -5.29 -1.38 -0.03
N THR A 11 -4.37 -0.45 -0.03
CA THR A 11 -4.20 0.46 1.09
C THR A 11 -4.71 1.84 0.73
N LEU A 12 -5.59 2.34 1.58
CA LEU A 12 -6.13 3.68 1.44
C LEU A 12 -5.35 4.63 2.34
N GLY A 13 -4.81 5.67 1.73
CA GLY A 13 -4.08 6.70 2.47
C GLY A 13 -4.92 7.43 3.53
N TRP A 14 -4.31 8.29 4.24
CA TRP A 14 -4.62 9.10 5.44
C TRP A 14 -6.05 9.59 5.68
N SER A 15 -7.00 9.37 4.80
CA SER A 15 -8.38 9.83 4.98
C SER A 15 -9.37 8.67 4.87
N ALA A 16 -10.20 8.51 5.89
CA ALA A 16 -11.32 7.56 5.93
C ALA A 16 -12.44 7.89 4.91
N SER A 17 -12.26 8.88 4.05
CA SER A 17 -13.30 9.38 3.16
C SER A 17 -13.11 9.03 1.68
N ILE A 18 -12.26 8.06 1.36
CA ILE A 18 -12.30 7.49 0.01
C ILE A 18 -13.55 6.62 -0.09
N THR A 19 -14.44 7.00 -0.98
CA THR A 19 -15.66 6.22 -1.21
C THR A 19 -15.31 4.87 -1.82
N ALA A 20 -16.13 3.86 -1.54
CA ALA A 20 -15.98 2.52 -2.11
C ALA A 20 -15.89 2.52 -3.65
N ARG A 21 -16.33 3.56 -4.31
CA ARG A 21 -16.35 3.72 -5.75
C ARG A 21 -14.97 4.11 -6.31
N GLU A 22 -14.27 5.04 -5.66
CA GLU A 22 -12.90 5.42 -6.03
C GLU A 22 -11.93 4.27 -5.78
N LEU A 23 -12.22 3.46 -4.76
CA LEU A 23 -11.54 2.21 -4.53
C LEU A 23 -11.77 1.19 -5.64
N CYS A 24 -12.99 1.14 -6.20
CA CYS A 24 -13.37 0.21 -7.25
C CYS A 24 -12.56 0.43 -8.53
N ASP A 25 -12.21 1.67 -8.89
CA ASP A 25 -11.48 1.94 -10.13
C ASP A 25 -10.02 1.49 -10.03
N VAL A 26 -9.38 1.68 -8.87
CA VAL A 26 -8.05 1.12 -8.58
C VAL A 26 -8.14 -0.41 -8.47
N VAL A 27 -9.18 -0.92 -7.84
CA VAL A 27 -9.44 -2.35 -7.63
C VAL A 27 -9.82 -3.05 -8.95
N GLU A 28 -10.47 -2.37 -9.89
CA GLU A 28 -10.81 -2.93 -11.19
C GLU A 28 -9.55 -3.18 -12.04
N ALA A 29 -8.56 -2.29 -11.96
CA ALA A 29 -7.24 -2.51 -12.54
C ALA A 29 -6.51 -3.72 -11.90
N VAL A 30 -6.79 -3.99 -10.63
CA VAL A 30 -6.24 -5.11 -9.84
C VAL A 30 -7.04 -6.40 -10.01
N ARG A 31 -8.31 -6.33 -10.39
CA ARG A 31 -9.22 -7.47 -10.56
C ARG A 31 -8.74 -8.50 -11.60
N ARG A 32 -7.84 -8.11 -12.46
CA ARG A 32 -7.31 -8.99 -13.51
C ARG A 32 -6.22 -9.94 -13.02
N THR A 33 -5.84 -9.89 -11.76
CA THR A 33 -4.67 -10.63 -11.27
C THR A 33 -4.95 -11.77 -10.30
N SER A 34 -6.15 -12.11 -10.00
CA SER A 34 -6.66 -13.33 -9.36
C SER A 34 -7.69 -13.08 -8.25
N ASP A 35 -8.63 -14.00 -8.08
CA ASP A 35 -9.64 -14.02 -7.02
C ASP A 35 -9.10 -14.46 -5.65
N ALA A 36 -7.81 -14.73 -5.52
CA ALA A 36 -7.20 -15.22 -4.29
C ALA A 36 -6.92 -14.07 -3.32
N GLY A 37 -7.75 -13.96 -2.29
CA GLY A 37 -7.49 -13.16 -1.09
C GLY A 37 -7.14 -11.68 -1.32
N ARG A 38 -8.13 -10.83 -1.16
CA ARG A 38 -7.94 -9.38 -1.21
C ARG A 38 -8.19 -8.80 0.18
N TYR A 39 -7.21 -8.07 0.70
CA TYR A 39 -7.28 -7.47 2.03
C TYR A 39 -7.06 -5.97 1.92
N THR A 40 -7.91 -5.21 2.58
CA THR A 40 -7.89 -3.74 2.53
C THR A 40 -7.65 -3.18 3.92
N GLY A 41 -7.01 -2.01 3.97
CA GLY A 41 -6.80 -1.27 5.20
C GLY A 41 -6.74 0.22 4.94
N TYR A 42 -6.97 1.00 5.97
CA TYR A 42 -6.79 2.45 5.95
C TYR A 42 -6.03 2.91 7.20
N THR A 43 -5.39 4.06 7.09
CA THR A 43 -4.59 4.63 8.18
C THR A 43 -5.42 4.83 9.44
N ASN A 44 -4.90 4.39 10.57
CA ASN A 44 -5.54 4.46 11.88
C ASN A 44 -6.85 3.64 12.01
N GLU A 45 -6.99 2.57 11.24
CA GLU A 45 -8.19 1.72 11.28
C GLU A 45 -8.40 1.06 12.65
N THR A 46 -7.37 0.41 13.18
CA THR A 46 -7.42 -0.27 14.49
C THR A 46 -6.48 0.31 15.53
N SER A 47 -5.49 1.09 15.12
CA SER A 47 -4.50 1.71 15.99
C SER A 47 -4.12 3.09 15.48
N ALA A 48 -3.96 4.05 16.39
CA ALA A 48 -3.56 5.43 16.07
C ALA A 48 -2.18 5.54 15.41
N THR A 49 -1.38 4.48 15.40
CA THR A 49 -0.05 4.45 14.80
C THR A 49 0.05 3.59 13.55
N HIS A 50 -1.01 2.86 13.19
CA HIS A 50 -0.98 1.98 12.02
C HIS A 50 -1.21 2.74 10.71
N HIS A 51 -0.40 2.43 9.71
CA HIS A 51 -0.67 2.78 8.32
C HIS A 51 -1.54 1.71 7.65
N ALA A 52 -2.13 2.07 6.52
CA ALA A 52 -3.03 1.21 5.76
C ALA A 52 -2.40 -0.15 5.40
N GLU A 53 -1.10 -0.17 5.05
CA GLU A 53 -0.35 -1.39 4.73
C GLU A 53 -0.28 -2.35 5.93
N GLN A 54 -0.11 -1.83 7.14
CA GLN A 54 -0.10 -2.66 8.36
C GLN A 54 -1.45 -3.28 8.62
N GLU A 55 -2.53 -2.52 8.44
CA GLU A 55 -3.91 -2.99 8.63
C GLU A 55 -4.28 -4.08 7.62
N ALA A 56 -4.00 -3.87 6.35
CA ALA A 56 -4.25 -4.86 5.30
C ALA A 56 -3.44 -6.14 5.53
N ARG A 57 -2.16 -6.01 5.88
CA ARG A 57 -1.29 -7.13 6.23
C ARG A 57 -1.83 -7.92 7.42
N ALA A 58 -2.24 -7.25 8.48
CA ALA A 58 -2.75 -7.91 9.67
C ALA A 58 -3.98 -8.76 9.36
N LYS A 59 -4.89 -8.24 8.53
CA LYS A 59 -6.07 -8.99 8.07
C LYS A 59 -5.68 -10.21 7.23
N ALA A 60 -4.72 -10.06 6.33
CA ALA A 60 -4.24 -11.14 5.49
C ALA A 60 -3.62 -12.28 6.34
N LEU A 61 -2.76 -11.94 7.29
CA LEU A 61 -2.14 -12.90 8.19
C LEU A 61 -3.18 -13.60 9.09
N ALA A 62 -4.16 -12.85 9.60
CA ALA A 62 -5.25 -13.42 10.40
C ALA A 62 -6.10 -14.42 9.60
N ALA A 63 -6.20 -14.23 8.29
CA ALA A 63 -6.89 -15.15 7.39
C ALA A 63 -6.00 -16.32 6.89
N GLY A 64 -4.75 -16.39 7.35
CA GLY A 64 -3.81 -17.44 6.94
C GLY A 64 -3.24 -17.24 5.54
N ALA A 65 -3.28 -16.03 4.99
CA ALA A 65 -2.78 -15.75 3.65
C ALA A 65 -1.25 -15.76 3.58
N GLU A 66 -0.71 -16.27 2.47
CA GLU A 66 0.71 -16.19 2.16
C GLU A 66 1.03 -14.82 1.55
N LEU A 67 1.96 -14.08 2.15
CA LEU A 67 2.35 -12.76 1.68
C LEU A 67 3.54 -12.79 0.70
N ARG A 68 4.31 -13.85 0.68
CA ARG A 68 5.42 -13.99 -0.25
C ARG A 68 4.91 -14.00 -1.70
N GLY A 69 5.48 -13.17 -2.54
CA GLY A 69 5.03 -13.00 -3.92
C GLY A 69 3.78 -12.14 -4.10
N ALA A 70 3.22 -11.61 -3.00
CA ALA A 70 2.03 -10.76 -3.03
C ALA A 70 2.28 -9.41 -3.72
N ALA A 71 1.19 -8.74 -4.08
CA ALA A 71 1.20 -7.35 -4.54
C ALA A 71 0.60 -6.43 -3.48
N SER A 72 1.21 -5.26 -3.30
CA SER A 72 0.71 -4.18 -2.46
C SER A 72 0.32 -2.99 -3.32
N TRP A 73 -0.88 -2.47 -3.08
CA TRP A 73 -1.40 -1.27 -3.74
C TRP A 73 -1.69 -0.21 -2.70
N SER A 74 -1.12 0.97 -2.87
CA SER A 74 -1.28 2.09 -1.95
C SER A 74 -1.70 3.34 -2.68
N SER A 75 -2.45 4.22 -2.01
CA SER A 75 -2.72 5.56 -2.54
C SER A 75 -1.44 6.40 -2.61
N MET A 76 -0.56 6.23 -1.64
CA MET A 76 0.73 6.92 -1.57
C MET A 76 1.88 5.94 -1.46
N GLU A 77 3.07 6.40 -1.83
CA GLU A 77 4.33 5.66 -1.69
C GLU A 77 4.48 5.10 -0.26
N PRO A 78 4.82 3.81 -0.10
CA PRO A 78 5.09 3.24 1.23
C PRO A 78 6.20 4.01 1.96
N CYS A 79 5.97 4.37 3.21
CA CYS A 79 6.93 5.14 3.99
C CYS A 79 8.24 4.38 4.17
N SER A 80 9.37 5.11 4.11
CA SER A 80 10.71 4.54 4.30
C SER A 80 11.22 4.62 5.73
N GLN A 81 10.68 5.55 6.52
CA GLN A 81 11.00 5.73 7.95
C GLN A 81 9.77 6.11 8.74
N ARG A 82 9.75 5.74 10.02
CA ARG A 82 8.68 6.09 10.96
C ARG A 82 9.25 6.30 12.36
N ALA A 83 8.73 7.30 13.05
CA ALA A 83 9.05 7.54 14.45
C ALA A 83 8.16 6.74 15.41
N SER A 84 6.93 6.42 15.01
CA SER A 84 5.90 5.81 15.85
C SER A 84 5.91 4.28 15.87
N GLU A 85 6.68 3.66 14.97
CA GLU A 85 6.76 2.20 14.85
C GLU A 85 8.21 1.77 14.58
N PRO A 86 8.62 0.59 15.01
CA PRO A 86 9.98 0.09 14.81
C PRO A 86 10.28 -0.25 13.34
N GLU A 87 9.25 -0.45 12.53
CA GLU A 87 9.37 -0.87 11.13
C GLU A 87 8.52 0.02 10.23
N SER A 88 9.12 0.50 9.14
CA SER A 88 8.39 1.24 8.11
C SER A 88 7.58 0.30 7.22
N CYS A 89 6.61 0.86 6.45
CA CYS A 89 5.85 0.07 5.48
C CYS A 89 6.75 -0.56 4.42
N THR A 90 7.78 0.14 3.97
CA THR A 90 8.79 -0.39 3.04
C THR A 90 9.53 -1.60 3.62
N GLN A 91 10.01 -1.50 4.85
CA GLN A 91 10.68 -2.62 5.53
C GLN A 91 9.76 -3.82 5.72
N LEU A 92 8.51 -3.57 6.07
CA LEU A 92 7.48 -4.58 6.21
C LEU A 92 7.22 -5.32 4.89
N ILE A 93 7.10 -4.60 3.79
CA ILE A 93 6.92 -5.16 2.45
C ILE A 93 8.13 -6.07 2.08
N LEU A 94 9.34 -5.59 2.33
CA LEU A 94 10.57 -6.34 2.05
C LEU A 94 10.66 -7.61 2.91
N ARG A 95 10.38 -7.49 4.20
CA ARG A 95 10.46 -8.62 5.14
C ARG A 95 9.49 -9.75 4.79
N HIS A 96 8.29 -9.41 4.30
CA HIS A 96 7.31 -10.41 3.90
C HIS A 96 7.50 -10.95 2.48
N GLY A 97 8.46 -10.43 1.73
CA GLY A 97 8.78 -10.95 0.41
C GLY A 97 7.74 -10.63 -0.67
N PHE A 98 7.10 -9.46 -0.60
CA PHE A 98 6.22 -9.01 -1.67
C PHE A 98 7.00 -8.94 -3.00
N ALA A 99 6.31 -9.21 -4.09
CA ALA A 99 6.91 -9.17 -5.43
C ALA A 99 6.63 -7.84 -6.15
N ARG A 100 5.52 -7.19 -5.82
CA ARG A 100 5.04 -6.03 -6.57
C ARG A 100 4.47 -4.97 -5.64
N VAL A 101 4.76 -3.71 -5.96
CA VAL A 101 4.20 -2.55 -5.26
C VAL A 101 3.72 -1.53 -6.30
N ALA A 102 2.51 -1.04 -6.12
CA ALA A 102 1.94 0.02 -6.94
C ALA A 102 1.37 1.12 -6.04
N PHE A 103 1.53 2.37 -6.46
CA PHE A 103 0.98 3.52 -5.75
C PHE A 103 0.66 4.65 -6.74
N ALA A 104 -0.17 5.60 -6.32
CA ALA A 104 -0.62 6.70 -7.17
C ALA A 104 0.20 7.98 -6.98
N LEU A 105 0.74 8.21 -5.80
CA LEU A 105 1.38 9.47 -5.45
C LEU A 105 2.61 9.24 -4.58
N TYR A 106 3.72 9.90 -4.92
CA TYR A 106 4.90 9.94 -4.05
C TYR A 106 4.59 10.70 -2.75
N GLU A 107 5.24 10.31 -1.65
CA GLU A 107 5.15 11.06 -0.40
C GLU A 107 5.61 12.51 -0.61
N PRO A 108 4.95 13.51 0.03
CA PRO A 108 5.42 14.89 0.01
C PRO A 108 6.83 15.04 0.60
N ASP A 109 7.66 15.90 0.00
CA ASP A 109 9.06 16.12 0.42
C ASP A 109 9.23 16.56 1.88
N ARG A 110 8.17 17.08 2.51
CA ARG A 110 8.17 17.44 3.93
C ARG A 110 8.15 16.24 4.89
N PHE A 111 7.83 15.06 4.39
CA PHE A 111 7.99 13.82 5.16
C PHE A 111 9.44 13.37 5.06
N VAL A 112 10.00 13.01 6.17
CA VAL A 112 11.41 12.62 6.24
C VAL A 112 11.69 11.42 5.37
N CYS A 113 12.62 11.56 4.43
CA CYS A 113 13.14 10.44 3.64
C CYS A 113 12.11 9.70 2.76
N CYS A 114 11.50 10.38 1.81
CA CYS A 114 10.62 9.79 0.78
C CYS A 114 11.41 8.86 -0.17
N ARG A 115 11.85 7.71 0.32
CA ARG A 115 12.74 6.77 -0.40
C ARG A 115 12.19 5.36 -0.52
N GLY A 116 10.93 5.16 -0.16
CA GLY A 116 10.32 3.83 -0.16
C GLY A 116 10.38 3.15 -1.52
N ALA A 117 9.98 3.85 -2.58
CA ALA A 117 10.00 3.33 -3.94
C ALA A 117 11.42 2.97 -4.40
N LEU A 118 12.41 3.79 -4.08
CA LEU A 118 13.81 3.53 -4.42
C LEU A 118 14.31 2.26 -3.70
N MET A 119 14.08 2.15 -2.41
CA MET A 119 14.49 0.98 -1.62
C MET A 119 13.86 -0.31 -2.14
N LEU A 120 12.59 -0.26 -2.53
CA LEU A 120 11.89 -1.41 -3.08
C LEU A 120 12.43 -1.82 -4.46
N ARG A 121 12.74 -0.85 -5.32
CA ARG A 121 13.37 -1.12 -6.63
C ARG A 121 14.77 -1.69 -6.48
N GLU A 122 15.58 -1.15 -5.59
CA GLU A 122 16.92 -1.67 -5.29
C GLU A 122 16.89 -3.10 -4.75
N ALA A 123 15.83 -3.48 -4.06
CA ALA A 123 15.60 -4.85 -3.60
C ALA A 123 15.03 -5.77 -4.68
N GLY A 124 14.78 -5.28 -5.90
CA GLY A 124 14.35 -6.08 -7.04
C GLY A 124 12.84 -6.25 -7.20
N LEU A 125 12.02 -5.49 -6.47
CA LEU A 125 10.56 -5.54 -6.63
C LEU A 125 10.10 -4.81 -7.91
N ASP A 126 9.00 -5.25 -8.49
CA ASP A 126 8.28 -4.51 -9.53
C ASP A 126 7.51 -3.36 -8.87
N VAL A 127 8.01 -2.14 -9.03
CA VAL A 127 7.46 -0.93 -8.40
C VAL A 127 6.92 0.01 -9.46
N ARG A 128 5.63 0.32 -9.40
CA ARG A 128 4.96 1.20 -10.37
C ARG A 128 4.24 2.34 -9.68
N CYS A 129 4.37 3.52 -10.27
CA CYS A 129 3.58 4.70 -9.91
C CYS A 129 2.51 4.93 -11.00
N TYR A 130 1.28 5.22 -10.57
CA TYR A 130 0.15 5.54 -11.44
C TYR A 130 -0.27 7.01 -11.22
N PRO A 131 0.47 7.97 -11.80
CA PRO A 131 0.25 9.39 -11.55
C PRO A 131 -1.11 9.90 -12.03
N GLU A 132 -1.75 9.20 -12.96
CA GLU A 132 -3.11 9.49 -13.41
C GLU A 132 -4.15 9.41 -12.28
N LEU A 133 -3.87 8.63 -11.25
CA LEU A 133 -4.70 8.52 -10.04
C LEU A 133 -4.28 9.52 -8.94
N GLY A 134 -3.18 10.22 -9.16
CA GLY A 134 -2.57 11.10 -8.16
C GLY A 134 -3.41 12.31 -7.80
N GLU A 135 -4.17 12.86 -8.76
CA GLU A 135 -5.04 14.03 -8.49
C GLU A 135 -6.16 13.69 -7.51
N GLU A 136 -6.78 12.53 -7.66
CA GLU A 136 -7.82 12.06 -6.74
C GLU A 136 -7.26 11.84 -5.33
N VAL A 137 -6.10 11.18 -5.24
CA VAL A 137 -5.40 10.98 -3.97
C VAL A 137 -5.03 12.32 -3.33
N ARG A 138 -4.55 13.27 -4.12
CA ARG A 138 -4.20 14.62 -3.64
C ARG A 138 -5.43 15.37 -3.14
N ALA A 139 -6.54 15.29 -3.84
CA ALA A 139 -7.79 15.96 -3.46
C ALA A 139 -8.31 15.44 -2.09
N VAL A 140 -8.33 14.13 -1.91
CA VAL A 140 -8.76 13.49 -0.65
C VAL A 140 -7.82 13.85 0.51
N ASN A 141 -6.53 13.99 0.23
CA ASN A 141 -5.50 14.28 1.23
C ASN A 141 -5.01 15.74 1.18
N ALA A 142 -5.83 16.67 0.71
CA ALA A 142 -5.44 18.08 0.48
C ALA A 142 -4.81 18.76 1.71
N HIS A 143 -5.17 18.32 2.91
CA HIS A 143 -4.61 18.79 4.17
C HIS A 143 -3.10 18.51 4.32
N LEU A 144 -2.55 17.52 3.61
CA LEU A 144 -1.13 17.18 3.65
C LEU A 144 -0.25 18.12 2.80
N TRP A 145 -0.85 18.87 1.89
CA TRP A 145 -0.14 19.78 0.97
C TRP A 145 -0.40 21.28 1.26
N ARG A 146 -0.91 21.60 2.44
CA ARG A 146 -1.13 22.99 2.89
C ARG A 146 0.07 23.53 3.64
#